data_512e8378a974bf2db7a9cb663e2d012a
#
_entry.id   512e8378a974bf2db7a9cb663e2d012a
#
_cell.length_a   1.000
_cell.length_b   1.000
_cell.length_c   1.000
_cell.angle_alpha   90.00
_cell.angle_beta   90.00
_cell.angle_gamma   90.00
#
_symmetry.space_group_name_H-M   'P 1'
#
loop_
_entity.id
_entity.type
_entity.pdbx_description
1 polymer ?
#
loop_
_entity_poly.entity_id
_entity_poly.type
_entity_poly.pdbx_seq_one_letter_code
_entity_poly.pdbx_strand_id
1 'polypeptide(L)' 'MINASQIKENMEVKGSDGKHVGTVLGVEGEQVKIASGGMDHFIDIASVDAVEGEKVTLKKTAEETVRTWH' A
#
# COMPACT_ATOMS: atom_id res chain seq x y z
N MET A 1 -11.91 -1.51 10.10
CA MET A 1 -11.35 -0.31 9.46
C MET A 1 -9.87 -0.19 9.78
N ILE A 2 -9.04 0.06 8.77
CA ILE A 2 -7.61 0.21 8.97
C ILE A 2 -7.29 1.62 9.45
N ASN A 3 -6.49 1.69 10.49
CA ASN A 3 -6.04 2.96 11.04
C ASN A 3 -4.68 3.32 10.43
N ALA A 4 -4.51 4.57 10.02
CA ALA A 4 -3.25 5.04 9.46
C ALA A 4 -2.04 4.75 10.36
N SER A 5 -2.24 4.75 11.68
CA SER A 5 -1.16 4.49 12.63
C SER A 5 -0.62 3.06 12.56
N GLN A 6 -1.34 2.15 11.92
CA GLN A 6 -0.91 0.77 11.76
C GLN A 6 0.06 0.61 10.59
N ILE A 7 0.07 1.59 9.68
CA ILE A 7 0.92 1.57 8.49
C ILE A 7 2.20 2.33 8.78
N LYS A 8 3.33 1.64 8.67
CA LYS A 8 4.65 2.21 8.99
C LYS A 8 5.59 2.12 7.80
N GLU A 9 6.64 2.93 7.84
CA GLU A 9 7.68 2.91 6.83
C GLU A 9 8.31 1.53 6.69
N ASN A 10 8.72 1.21 5.49
CA ASN A 10 9.40 -0.03 5.14
C ASN A 10 8.53 -1.29 5.18
N MET A 11 7.22 -1.15 5.35
CA MET A 11 6.33 -2.29 5.23
C MET A 11 6.21 -2.70 3.76
N GLU A 12 6.11 -4.00 3.52
CA GLU A 12 5.88 -4.52 2.19
C GLU A 12 4.41 -4.34 1.82
N VAL A 13 4.14 -3.87 0.59
CA VAL A 13 2.78 -3.73 0.09
C VAL A 13 2.51 -4.84 -0.92
N LYS A 14 1.44 -5.58 -0.71
CA LYS A 14 1.00 -6.66 -1.60
C LYS A 14 -0.43 -6.42 -2.07
N GLY A 15 -0.70 -6.85 -3.28
CA GLY A 15 -2.07 -6.86 -3.78
C GLY A 15 -2.89 -7.96 -3.13
N SER A 16 -4.20 -7.97 -3.40
CA SER A 16 -5.10 -9.00 -2.88
C SER A 16 -4.74 -10.40 -3.37
N ASP A 17 -4.01 -10.49 -4.46
CA ASP A 17 -3.52 -11.74 -5.04
C ASP A 17 -2.18 -12.19 -4.45
N GLY A 18 -1.64 -11.45 -3.48
CA GLY A 18 -0.38 -11.78 -2.82
C GLY A 18 0.87 -11.35 -3.57
N LYS A 19 0.72 -10.68 -4.70
CA LYS A 19 1.88 -10.20 -5.47
C LYS A 19 2.42 -8.91 -4.90
N HIS A 20 3.74 -8.78 -4.90
CA HIS A 20 4.42 -7.59 -4.40
C HIS A 20 4.06 -6.36 -5.23
N VAL A 21 3.71 -5.27 -4.56
CA VAL A 21 3.39 -4.00 -5.20
C VAL A 21 4.51 -2.99 -4.98
N GLY A 22 4.99 -2.86 -3.76
CA GLY A 22 6.02 -1.89 -3.42
C GLY A 22 6.31 -1.88 -1.93
N THR A 23 6.89 -0.78 -1.48
CA THR A 23 7.28 -0.60 -0.07
C THR A 23 6.73 0.72 0.43
N VAL A 24 6.19 0.72 1.65
CA VAL A 24 5.64 1.94 2.25
C VAL A 24 6.76 2.93 2.55
N LEU A 25 6.60 4.17 2.09
CA LEU A 25 7.50 5.28 2.44
C LEU A 25 6.93 6.08 3.60
N GLY A 26 5.61 6.11 3.75
CA GLY A 26 4.95 6.83 4.83
C GLY A 26 3.47 7.00 4.52
N VAL A 27 2.79 7.72 5.40
CA VAL A 27 1.37 8.05 5.24
C VAL A 27 1.25 9.56 5.26
N GLU A 28 0.52 10.10 4.30
CA GLU A 28 0.25 11.54 4.20
C GLU A 28 -1.25 11.75 4.09
N GLY A 29 -1.84 12.30 5.17
CA GLY A 29 -3.29 12.48 5.22
C GLY A 29 -4.00 11.14 5.12
N GLU A 30 -4.81 10.98 4.09
CA GLU A 30 -5.57 9.75 3.85
C GLU A 30 -4.95 8.90 2.75
N GLN A 31 -3.68 9.14 2.42
CA GLN A 31 -2.98 8.41 1.38
C GLN A 31 -1.72 7.74 1.91
N VAL A 32 -1.41 6.59 1.34
CA VAL A 32 -0.18 5.86 1.62
C VAL A 32 0.79 6.10 0.48
N LYS A 33 1.98 6.55 0.81
CA LYS A 33 3.04 6.76 -0.17
C LYS A 33 3.85 5.47 -0.31
N ILE A 34 3.97 5.00 -1.53
CA ILE A 34 4.60 3.72 -1.84
C ILE A 34 5.72 3.91 -2.85
N ALA A 35 6.86 3.30 -2.57
CA ALA A 35 7.97 3.24 -3.54
C ALA A 35 7.83 1.98 -4.37
N SER A 36 7.88 2.11 -5.68
CA SER A 36 7.81 0.99 -6.60
C SER A 36 8.57 1.32 -7.89
N GLY A 37 9.51 0.46 -8.25
CA GLY A 37 10.26 0.64 -9.50
C GLY A 37 11.04 1.94 -9.60
N GLY A 38 11.51 2.47 -8.47
CA GLY A 38 12.24 3.73 -8.44
C GLY A 38 11.38 4.98 -8.48
N MET A 39 10.06 4.82 -8.42
CA MET A 39 9.10 5.93 -8.42
C MET A 39 8.21 5.88 -7.19
N ASP A 40 7.71 7.04 -6.79
CA ASP A 40 6.78 7.15 -5.67
C ASP A 40 5.35 7.22 -6.19
N HIS A 41 4.47 6.49 -5.52
CA HIS A 41 3.05 6.45 -5.88
C HIS A 41 2.21 6.63 -4.62
N PHE A 42 0.96 7.03 -4.81
CA PHE A 42 0.02 7.20 -3.70
C PHE A 42 -1.22 6.34 -3.91
N ILE A 43 -1.68 5.72 -2.84
CA ILE A 43 -2.97 5.01 -2.84
C ILE A 43 -3.78 5.51 -1.65
N ASP A 44 -5.09 5.44 -1.75
CA ASP A 44 -5.96 5.81 -0.64
C ASP A 44 -5.86 4.76 0.47
N ILE A 45 -5.87 5.21 1.71
CA ILE A 45 -5.85 4.29 2.84
C ILE A 45 -7.07 3.36 2.83
N ALA A 46 -8.16 3.81 2.22
CA ALA A 46 -9.37 2.98 2.06
C ALA A 46 -9.13 1.77 1.15
N SER A 47 -8.05 1.77 0.37
CA SER A 47 -7.68 0.63 -0.48
C SER A 47 -6.94 -0.47 0.29
N VAL A 48 -6.61 -0.22 1.55
CA VAL A 48 -5.92 -1.20 2.39
C VAL A 48 -6.93 -2.13 3.02
N ASP A 49 -6.76 -3.42 2.81
CA ASP A 49 -7.62 -4.46 3.37
C ASP A 49 -7.17 -4.87 4.77
N ALA A 50 -5.88 -5.09 4.94
CA ALA A 50 -5.34 -5.56 6.21
C ALA A 50 -3.89 -5.13 6.38
N VAL A 51 -3.47 -5.01 7.64
CA VAL A 51 -2.07 -4.81 8.01
C VAL A 51 -1.70 -5.93 8.96
N GLU A 52 -0.74 -6.76 8.57
CA GLU A 52 -0.31 -7.89 9.37
C GLU A 52 1.22 -7.91 9.48
N GLY A 53 1.74 -7.83 10.71
CA GLY A 53 3.17 -7.79 10.91
C GLY A 53 3.78 -6.62 10.17
N GLU A 54 4.65 -6.89 9.21
CA GLU A 54 5.31 -5.87 8.42
C GLU A 54 4.78 -5.81 6.98
N LYS A 55 3.55 -6.29 6.76
CA LYS A 55 2.94 -6.36 5.44
C LYS A 55 1.62 -5.63 5.39
N VAL A 56 1.39 -4.95 4.27
CA VAL A 56 0.13 -4.28 3.98
C VAL A 56 -0.50 -5.02 2.80
N THR A 57 -1.73 -5.49 2.97
CA THR A 57 -2.48 -6.17 1.91
C THR A 57 -3.55 -5.22 1.40
N LEU A 58 -3.62 -5.08 0.08
CA LEU A 58 -4.59 -4.19 -0.55
C LEU A 58 -5.86 -4.94 -0.94
N LYS A 59 -6.94 -4.19 -1.16
CA LYS A 59 -8.21 -4.76 -1.62
C LYS A 59 -8.17 -5.12 -3.09
N LYS A 60 -7.32 -4.44 -3.86
CA LYS A 60 -7.15 -4.67 -5.30
C LYS A 60 -5.95 -5.56 -5.55
N THR A 61 -5.94 -6.21 -6.72
CA THR A 61 -4.78 -6.97 -7.14
C THR A 61 -3.60 -6.03 -7.41
N ALA A 62 -2.40 -6.58 -7.48
CA ALA A 62 -1.22 -5.78 -7.79
C ALA A 62 -1.38 -5.08 -9.15
N GLU A 63 -1.92 -5.78 -10.15
CA GLU A 63 -2.13 -5.21 -11.47
C GLU A 63 -3.12 -4.04 -11.43
N GLU A 64 -4.23 -4.18 -10.73
CA GLU A 64 -5.22 -3.12 -10.61
C GLU A 64 -4.65 -1.91 -9.88
N THR A 65 -3.86 -2.15 -8.86
CA THR A 65 -3.22 -1.08 -8.08
C THR A 65 -2.29 -0.26 -8.97
N VAL A 66 -1.45 -0.94 -9.75
CA VAL A 66 -0.49 -0.28 -10.65
C VAL A 66 -1.20 0.54 -11.72
N ARG A 67 -2.39 0.13 -12.13
CA ARG A 67 -3.16 0.86 -13.12
C ARG A 67 -3.83 2.11 -12.56
N THR A 68 -4.14 2.12 -11.26
CA THR A 68 -5.01 3.16 -10.67
C THR A 68 -4.32 4.09 -9.68
N TRP A 69 -3.12 3.75 -9.24
CA TRP A 69 -2.42 4.61 -8.28
C TRP A 69 -1.93 5.91 -8.92
N HIS A 70 -1.65 6.88 -8.09
CA HIS A 70 -1.20 8.20 -8.52
C HIS A 70 0.31 8.40 -8.44
#